data_0b3c364e333690a8bbfdb471cae793d8
#
_entry.id   0b3c364e333690a8bbfdb471cae793d8
#
_cell.length_a   1.000
_cell.length_b   1.000
_cell.length_c   1.000
_cell.angle_alpha   90.00
_cell.angle_beta   90.00
_cell.angle_gamma   90.00
#
_symmetry.space_group_name_H-M   'P 1'
#
loop_
_entity.id
_entity.type
_entity.pdbx_description
1 polymer ?
#
loop_
_entity_poly.entity_id
_entity_poly.type
_entity_poly.pdbx_seq_one_letter_code
_entity_poly.pdbx_strand_id
1 'polypeptide(L)'
;KKQFYMINARSEGDHNKEDHPSYTGAMGIIQKPMFRQSIRDRRCIVIADAFIEGPRQEKLTQPYLVYARHGRHPFGLAGIWDEWANPATGEITRSFAILTTVANELMQAIGHHRSPVILDEEQEQAWVDLSTPLSDITGMLRPYPAQKLNAYPISPNIRDPRANGSDLLQPIGERIHPEHTFEIHQGLELFGMGESRSPSKHENRRPYDNPQGSLF
;
A
#
# COMPACT_ATOMS: atom_id res chain seq x y z
N LYS A 1 -13.20 16.44 27.79
CA LYS A 1 -11.87 15.92 27.42
C LYS A 1 -11.78 15.87 25.89
N LYS A 2 -10.72 16.46 25.29
CA LYS A 2 -10.49 16.34 23.85
C LYS A 2 -10.12 14.87 23.56
N GLN A 3 -10.83 14.26 22.63
CA GLN A 3 -10.49 12.94 22.10
C GLN A 3 -9.35 13.09 21.10
N PHE A 4 -8.25 12.39 21.32
CA PHE A 4 -7.11 12.39 20.42
C PHE A 4 -7.12 11.09 19.61
N TYR A 5 -7.13 11.22 18.30
CA TYR A 5 -6.98 10.08 17.40
C TYR A 5 -5.50 9.97 16.98
N MET A 6 -4.89 8.86 17.35
CA MET A 6 -3.50 8.54 16.98
C MET A 6 -3.54 7.48 15.88
N ILE A 7 -3.69 7.95 14.65
CA ILE A 7 -3.76 7.05 13.47
C ILE A 7 -2.38 6.54 13.04
N ASN A 8 -1.31 7.27 13.39
CA ASN A 8 0.06 6.92 13.05
C ASN A 8 0.95 6.90 14.29
N ALA A 9 1.85 5.92 14.35
CA ALA A 9 2.87 5.77 15.38
C ALA A 9 4.26 5.81 14.74
N ARG A 10 5.08 6.80 15.13
CA ARG A 10 6.43 6.98 14.59
C ARG A 10 7.39 5.98 15.23
N SER A 11 8.10 5.18 14.41
CA SER A 11 9.08 4.20 14.88
C SER A 11 10.24 4.82 15.67
N GLU A 12 10.75 5.94 15.20
CA GLU A 12 11.83 6.69 15.84
C GLU A 12 11.36 7.53 17.03
N GLY A 13 10.04 7.68 17.25
CA GLY A 13 9.49 8.51 18.32
C GLY A 13 9.92 9.98 18.19
N ASP A 14 10.52 10.51 19.27
CA ASP A 14 11.00 11.89 19.32
C ASP A 14 12.48 12.04 18.94
N HIS A 15 13.16 10.95 18.55
CA HIS A 15 14.59 10.97 18.19
C HIS A 15 14.86 11.57 16.80
N ASN A 16 13.84 11.66 15.94
CA ASN A 16 13.94 12.26 14.62
C ASN A 16 12.81 13.28 14.39
N LYS A 17 12.77 14.36 15.17
CA LYS A 17 11.72 15.37 15.08
C LYS A 17 11.72 16.14 13.76
N GLU A 18 12.88 16.28 13.16
CA GLU A 18 13.09 17.00 11.89
C GLU A 18 12.72 16.17 10.67
N ASP A 19 12.34 14.88 10.85
CA ASP A 19 12.05 13.92 9.77
C ASP A 19 13.23 13.73 8.80
N HIS A 20 14.45 13.70 9.32
CA HIS A 20 15.65 13.53 8.49
C HIS A 20 15.62 12.16 7.80
N PRO A 21 15.66 12.09 6.45
CA PRO A 21 15.42 10.84 5.73
C PRO A 21 16.51 9.79 5.91
N SER A 22 17.73 10.20 6.26
CA SER A 22 18.83 9.27 6.54
C SER A 22 18.86 8.75 7.99
N TYR A 23 17.88 9.12 8.82
CA TYR A 23 17.81 8.60 10.19
C TYR A 23 17.54 7.10 10.18
N THR A 24 18.34 6.37 10.93
CA THR A 24 18.16 4.94 11.16
C THR A 24 17.91 4.68 12.64
N GLY A 25 16.91 3.89 12.95
CA GLY A 25 16.59 3.48 14.30
C GLY A 25 15.10 3.54 14.63
N ALA A 26 14.70 2.66 15.53
CA ALA A 26 13.31 2.51 15.95
C ALA A 26 13.16 2.49 17.48
N MET A 27 14.14 3.02 18.20
CA MET A 27 14.13 3.00 19.67
C MET A 27 13.00 3.84 20.26
N GLY A 28 12.55 4.88 19.57
CA GLY A 28 11.50 5.75 20.07
C GLY A 28 10.18 5.04 20.35
N ILE A 29 9.78 4.09 19.50
CA ILE A 29 8.50 3.36 19.65
C ILE A 29 8.49 2.50 20.92
N ILE A 30 9.61 1.91 21.30
CA ILE A 30 9.72 1.06 22.50
C ILE A 30 9.89 1.85 23.79
N GLN A 31 10.20 3.13 23.70
CA GLN A 31 10.38 4.02 24.85
C GLN A 31 9.13 4.86 25.14
N LYS A 32 8.37 5.22 24.11
CA LYS A 32 7.23 6.14 24.23
C LYS A 32 6.10 5.50 25.05
N PRO A 33 5.67 6.10 26.17
CA PRO A 33 4.69 5.50 27.08
C PRO A 33 3.41 5.04 26.39
N MET A 34 2.99 5.75 25.34
CA MET A 34 1.77 5.47 24.58
C MET A 34 1.87 4.17 23.75
N PHE A 35 3.06 3.80 23.28
CA PHE A 35 3.23 2.71 22.31
C PHE A 35 4.08 1.55 22.85
N ARG A 36 4.87 1.79 23.91
CA ARG A 36 5.85 0.82 24.41
C ARG A 36 5.28 -0.53 24.81
N GLN A 37 4.02 -0.57 25.23
CA GLN A 37 3.35 -1.82 25.56
C GLN A 37 2.81 -2.48 24.29
N SER A 38 2.08 -1.72 23.47
CA SER A 38 1.43 -2.27 22.28
C SER A 38 2.44 -2.82 21.26
N ILE A 39 3.62 -2.23 21.12
CA ILE A 39 4.67 -2.79 20.24
C ILE A 39 5.19 -4.16 20.72
N ARG A 40 5.03 -4.50 21.99
CA ARG A 40 5.47 -5.78 22.55
C ARG A 40 4.43 -6.88 22.41
N ASP A 41 3.16 -6.58 22.67
CA ASP A 41 2.12 -7.60 22.85
C ASP A 41 0.83 -7.37 22.05
N ARG A 42 0.71 -6.22 21.36
CA ARG A 42 -0.51 -5.84 20.61
C ARG A 42 -0.18 -5.38 19.20
N ARG A 43 0.60 -6.21 18.49
CA ARG A 43 0.89 -5.98 17.08
C ARG A 43 -0.23 -6.53 16.22
N CYS A 44 -0.49 -5.88 15.09
CA CYS A 44 -1.46 -6.31 14.07
C CYS A 44 -0.95 -5.96 12.67
N ILE A 45 -1.58 -6.53 11.67
CA ILE A 45 -1.35 -6.18 10.27
C ILE A 45 -2.59 -5.44 9.78
N VAL A 46 -2.37 -4.26 9.18
CA VAL A 46 -3.40 -3.53 8.47
C VAL A 46 -3.27 -3.85 6.99
N ILE A 47 -4.27 -4.51 6.44
CA ILE A 47 -4.27 -4.96 5.04
C ILE A 47 -4.68 -3.80 4.13
N ALA A 48 -3.91 -3.56 3.08
CA ALA A 48 -4.16 -2.49 2.12
C ALA A 48 -3.76 -2.89 0.69
N ASP A 49 -4.50 -2.42 -0.30
CA ASP A 49 -4.13 -2.51 -1.72
C ASP A 49 -3.26 -1.32 -2.16
N ALA A 50 -3.49 -0.18 -1.54
CA ALA A 50 -2.78 1.07 -1.79
C ALA A 50 -2.95 2.01 -0.59
N PHE A 51 -2.19 3.09 -0.57
CA PHE A 51 -2.40 4.20 0.35
C PHE A 51 -2.28 5.54 -0.38
N ILE A 52 -2.83 6.58 0.20
CA ILE A 52 -2.87 7.91 -0.41
C ILE A 52 -2.03 8.86 0.44
N GLU A 53 -1.08 9.51 -0.23
CA GLU A 53 -0.23 10.54 0.37
C GLU A 53 0.00 11.68 -0.62
N GLY A 54 0.56 12.78 -0.15
CA GLY A 54 0.89 13.94 -0.97
C GLY A 54 1.95 14.81 -0.32
N PRO A 55 2.35 15.92 -0.96
CA PRO A 55 3.35 16.82 -0.41
C PRO A 55 2.98 17.28 1.00
N ARG A 56 3.97 17.28 1.90
CA ARG A 56 3.79 17.54 3.35
C ARG A 56 2.98 18.79 3.66
N GLN A 57 3.23 19.86 2.91
CA GLN A 57 2.65 21.18 3.19
C GLN A 57 1.30 21.41 2.53
N GLU A 58 0.88 20.53 1.65
CA GLU A 58 -0.24 20.79 0.74
C GLU A 58 -1.55 20.08 1.13
N LYS A 59 -1.60 19.39 2.26
CA LYS A 59 -2.81 18.72 2.79
C LYS A 59 -3.62 17.98 1.73
N LEU A 60 -2.96 17.16 0.92
CA LEU A 60 -3.55 16.41 -0.20
C LEU A 60 -4.18 17.28 -1.30
N THR A 61 -3.64 18.47 -1.58
CA THR A 61 -4.03 19.22 -2.78
C THR A 61 -3.51 18.55 -4.06
N GLN A 62 -2.42 17.81 -3.93
CA GLN A 62 -1.87 16.93 -4.96
C GLN A 62 -1.74 15.51 -4.39
N PRO A 63 -2.83 14.76 -4.28
CA PRO A 63 -2.78 13.42 -3.74
C PRO A 63 -2.21 12.44 -4.76
N TYR A 64 -1.41 11.50 -4.28
CA TYR A 64 -0.90 10.36 -5.02
C TYR A 64 -1.43 9.08 -4.42
N LEU A 65 -1.86 8.16 -5.27
CA LEU A 65 -2.11 6.79 -4.88
C LEU A 65 -0.80 6.01 -5.01
N VAL A 66 -0.35 5.46 -3.88
CA VAL A 66 0.89 4.67 -3.78
C VAL A 66 0.53 3.20 -3.67
N TYR A 67 1.14 2.35 -4.48
CA TYR A 67 0.83 0.92 -4.57
C TYR A 67 2.11 0.08 -4.73
N ALA A 68 2.00 -1.21 -4.42
CA ALA A 68 3.08 -2.15 -4.64
C ALA A 68 3.13 -2.59 -6.12
N ARG A 69 4.35 -2.60 -6.69
CA ARG A 69 4.59 -3.10 -8.04
C ARG A 69 4.54 -4.63 -8.09
N HIS A 70 4.46 -5.17 -9.29
CA HIS A 70 4.57 -6.60 -9.56
C HIS A 70 3.53 -7.48 -8.88
N GLY A 71 2.29 -6.98 -8.76
CA GLY A 71 1.13 -7.79 -8.41
C GLY A 71 1.01 -8.19 -6.95
N ARG A 72 1.80 -7.61 -6.03
CA ARG A 72 1.63 -7.84 -4.59
C ARG A 72 0.44 -7.05 -4.05
N HIS A 73 -0.74 -7.64 -4.13
CA HIS A 73 -1.98 -7.10 -3.59
C HIS A 73 -2.80 -8.19 -2.90
N PRO A 74 -3.32 -7.95 -1.69
CA PRO A 74 -3.00 -6.84 -0.79
C PRO A 74 -1.61 -6.99 -0.15
N PHE A 75 -1.10 -5.92 0.48
CA PHE A 75 0.11 -5.95 1.29
C PHE A 75 -0.18 -5.59 2.76
N GLY A 76 0.69 -6.02 3.66
CA GLY A 76 0.57 -5.77 5.10
C GLY A 76 1.29 -4.51 5.54
N LEU A 77 0.58 -3.61 6.22
CA LEU A 77 1.19 -2.49 6.96
C LEU A 77 1.36 -2.89 8.42
N ALA A 78 2.54 -2.63 8.99
CA ALA A 78 2.79 -2.86 10.40
C ALA A 78 1.89 -1.96 11.25
N GLY A 79 1.11 -2.55 12.12
CA GLY A 79 0.19 -1.87 13.02
C GLY A 79 0.39 -2.30 14.47
N ILE A 80 -0.07 -1.45 15.37
CA ILE A 80 -0.26 -1.77 16.78
C ILE A 80 -1.66 -1.37 17.18
N TRP A 81 -2.25 -2.08 18.13
CA TRP A 81 -3.60 -1.81 18.61
C TRP A 81 -3.64 -1.61 20.12
N ASP A 82 -4.72 -1.02 20.60
CA ASP A 82 -4.98 -0.83 22.03
C ASP A 82 -6.48 -0.83 22.31
N GLU A 83 -6.81 -1.07 23.58
CA GLU A 83 -8.16 -1.00 24.12
C GLU A 83 -8.23 0.09 25.19
N TRP A 84 -9.29 0.87 25.10
CA TRP A 84 -9.62 1.83 26.14
C TRP A 84 -11.01 1.55 26.68
N ALA A 85 -11.12 1.34 27.98
CA ALA A 85 -12.40 1.22 28.67
C ALA A 85 -12.86 2.60 29.18
N ASN A 86 -14.05 3.01 28.78
CA ASN A 86 -14.64 4.23 29.30
C ASN A 86 -14.98 4.05 30.82
N PRO A 87 -14.33 4.80 31.70
CA PRO A 87 -14.52 4.60 33.13
C PRO A 87 -15.93 4.95 33.63
N ALA A 88 -16.73 5.68 32.86
CA ALA A 88 -18.08 6.05 33.22
C ALA A 88 -19.15 5.05 32.74
N THR A 89 -18.92 4.42 31.59
CA THR A 89 -19.89 3.51 30.94
C THR A 89 -19.46 2.06 30.89
N GLY A 90 -18.16 1.76 31.10
CA GLY A 90 -17.57 0.44 30.90
C GLY A 90 -17.41 0.04 29.41
N GLU A 91 -17.80 0.89 28.49
CA GLU A 91 -17.67 0.64 27.06
C GLU A 91 -16.20 0.50 26.64
N ILE A 92 -15.87 -0.54 25.87
CA ILE A 92 -14.53 -0.79 25.36
C ILE A 92 -14.42 -0.27 23.93
N THR A 93 -13.50 0.66 23.71
CA THR A 93 -13.13 1.14 22.39
C THR A 93 -11.80 0.50 21.98
N ARG A 94 -11.79 -0.24 20.86
CA ARG A 94 -10.59 -0.77 20.26
C ARG A 94 -10.12 0.17 19.15
N SER A 95 -8.83 0.44 19.13
CA SER A 95 -8.21 1.30 18.10
C SER A 95 -6.87 0.73 17.67
N PHE A 96 -6.42 1.12 16.48
CA PHE A 96 -5.09 0.77 15.99
C PHE A 96 -4.39 2.00 15.43
N ALA A 97 -3.08 1.91 15.33
CA ALA A 97 -2.24 2.90 14.67
C ALA A 97 -1.30 2.19 13.69
N ILE A 98 -1.10 2.78 12.51
CA ILE A 98 -0.12 2.33 11.53
C ILE A 98 1.24 2.86 11.93
N LEU A 99 2.26 1.99 11.92
CA LEU A 99 3.63 2.42 12.14
C LEU A 99 4.17 3.14 10.90
N THR A 100 4.86 4.23 11.16
CA THR A 100 5.52 5.01 10.12
C THR A 100 7.00 5.17 10.42
N THR A 101 7.79 5.30 9.38
CA THR A 101 9.24 5.53 9.43
C THR A 101 9.60 6.68 8.49
N VAL A 102 10.88 6.97 8.32
CA VAL A 102 11.37 7.98 7.38
C VAL A 102 10.94 7.67 5.95
N ALA A 103 10.84 8.70 5.12
CA ALA A 103 10.45 8.56 3.72
C ALA A 103 11.51 7.80 2.91
N ASN A 104 11.08 6.82 2.11
CA ASN A 104 11.90 6.26 1.04
C ASN A 104 11.98 7.23 -0.16
N GLU A 105 12.76 6.88 -1.17
CA GLU A 105 12.99 7.74 -2.34
C GLU A 105 11.69 8.06 -3.11
N LEU A 106 10.74 7.11 -3.20
CA LEU A 106 9.45 7.36 -3.84
C LEU A 106 8.63 8.40 -3.06
N MET A 107 8.56 8.26 -1.73
CA MET A 107 7.84 9.21 -0.87
C MET A 107 8.48 10.60 -0.92
N GLN A 108 9.82 10.66 -0.97
CA GLN A 108 10.54 11.92 -1.16
C GLN A 108 10.23 12.55 -2.53
N ALA A 109 10.15 11.73 -3.60
CA ALA A 109 9.82 12.21 -4.95
C ALA A 109 8.43 12.84 -5.04
N ILE A 110 7.45 12.35 -4.28
CA ILE A 110 6.12 12.98 -4.17
C ILE A 110 6.05 14.10 -3.13
N GLY A 111 7.19 14.47 -2.53
CA GLY A 111 7.26 15.55 -1.54
C GLY A 111 6.76 15.19 -0.15
N HIS A 112 6.57 13.90 0.15
CA HIS A 112 6.16 13.44 1.48
C HIS A 112 7.36 13.08 2.35
N HIS A 113 7.23 13.27 3.67
CA HIS A 113 8.33 13.15 4.63
C HIS A 113 8.30 11.85 5.44
N ARG A 114 7.29 11.01 5.25
CA ARG A 114 7.07 9.75 5.98
C ARG A 114 6.74 8.61 5.02
N SER A 115 7.03 7.38 5.45
CA SER A 115 6.52 6.16 4.82
C SER A 115 5.79 5.31 5.85
N PRO A 116 4.69 4.64 5.51
CA PRO A 116 4.21 3.54 6.33
C PRO A 116 5.25 2.42 6.34
N VAL A 117 5.30 1.66 7.42
CA VAL A 117 6.10 0.44 7.48
C VAL A 117 5.32 -0.66 6.78
N ILE A 118 5.79 -1.05 5.60
CA ILE A 118 5.25 -2.17 4.84
C ILE A 118 6.07 -3.40 5.18
N LEU A 119 5.40 -4.49 5.55
CA LEU A 119 6.03 -5.77 5.84
C LEU A 119 6.23 -6.58 4.56
N ASP A 120 7.38 -7.21 4.40
CA ASP A 120 7.54 -8.28 3.42
C ASP A 120 6.75 -9.51 3.89
N GLU A 121 6.35 -10.38 2.97
CA GLU A 121 5.53 -11.56 3.26
C GLU A 121 6.14 -12.46 4.36
N GLU A 122 7.46 -12.62 4.32
CA GLU A 122 8.20 -13.36 5.34
C GLU A 122 8.17 -12.69 6.72
N GLN A 123 8.01 -11.38 6.77
CA GLN A 123 7.97 -10.60 8.00
C GLN A 123 6.58 -10.59 8.63
N GLU A 124 5.51 -10.80 7.86
CA GLU A 124 4.14 -10.70 8.35
C GLU A 124 3.86 -11.69 9.49
N GLN A 125 4.29 -12.95 9.32
CA GLN A 125 4.14 -13.96 10.36
C GLN A 125 4.96 -13.60 11.61
N ALA A 126 6.22 -13.21 11.44
CA ALA A 126 7.08 -12.83 12.55
C ALA A 126 6.57 -11.56 13.25
N TRP A 127 5.95 -10.63 12.53
CA TRP A 127 5.40 -9.41 13.10
C TRP A 127 4.29 -9.69 14.12
N VAL A 128 3.39 -10.65 13.85
CA VAL A 128 2.27 -10.97 14.75
C VAL A 128 2.62 -12.01 15.79
N ASP A 129 3.72 -12.76 15.61
CA ASP A 129 4.17 -13.76 16.56
C ASP A 129 4.78 -13.08 17.81
N LEU A 130 4.12 -13.25 18.96
CA LEU A 130 4.54 -12.65 20.23
C LEU A 130 5.86 -13.21 20.76
N SER A 131 6.32 -14.34 20.24
CA SER A 131 7.61 -14.93 20.60
C SER A 131 8.80 -14.27 19.88
N THR A 132 8.54 -13.51 18.82
CA THR A 132 9.59 -12.81 18.06
C THR A 132 10.30 -11.78 18.95
N PRO A 133 11.64 -11.84 19.04
CA PRO A 133 12.42 -10.90 19.84
C PRO A 133 12.17 -9.44 19.45
N LEU A 134 12.13 -8.56 20.43
CA LEU A 134 11.87 -7.12 20.19
C LEU A 134 12.93 -6.48 19.30
N SER A 135 14.18 -6.99 19.32
CA SER A 135 15.24 -6.59 18.39
C SER A 135 14.86 -6.81 16.93
N ASP A 136 14.28 -7.96 16.65
CA ASP A 136 13.88 -8.34 15.30
C ASP A 136 12.65 -7.52 14.85
N ILE A 137 11.69 -7.33 15.76
CA ILE A 137 10.54 -6.43 15.53
C ILE A 137 11.00 -5.01 15.19
N THR A 138 11.94 -4.45 15.95
CA THR A 138 12.46 -3.10 15.66
C THR A 138 13.29 -3.06 14.39
N GLY A 139 13.95 -4.15 14.02
CA GLY A 139 14.66 -4.31 12.75
C GLY A 139 13.76 -4.26 11.50
N MET A 140 12.47 -4.59 11.65
CA MET A 140 11.48 -4.47 10.56
C MET A 140 11.01 -3.03 10.34
N LEU A 141 11.18 -2.13 11.31
CA LEU A 141 10.68 -0.75 11.26
C LEU A 141 11.58 0.16 10.41
N ARG A 142 11.68 -0.16 9.14
CA ARG A 142 12.52 0.52 8.15
C ARG A 142 11.73 0.92 6.91
N PRO A 143 12.21 1.88 6.11
CA PRO A 143 11.58 2.22 4.84
C PRO A 143 11.49 1.01 3.90
N TYR A 144 10.34 0.82 3.29
CA TYR A 144 10.17 -0.21 2.26
C TYR A 144 10.94 0.19 1.00
N PRO A 145 11.58 -0.75 0.27
CA PRO A 145 12.34 -0.42 -0.93
C PRO A 145 11.50 0.33 -1.97
N ALA A 146 11.93 1.52 -2.35
CA ALA A 146 11.19 2.40 -3.27
C ALA A 146 10.92 1.73 -4.62
N GLN A 147 11.84 0.86 -5.09
CA GLN A 147 11.74 0.15 -6.35
C GLN A 147 10.58 -0.87 -6.37
N LYS A 148 10.12 -1.32 -5.19
CA LYS A 148 8.96 -2.21 -5.05
C LYS A 148 7.63 -1.46 -5.03
N LEU A 149 7.65 -0.13 -5.04
CA LEU A 149 6.48 0.75 -5.04
C LEU A 149 6.42 1.59 -6.31
N ASN A 150 5.23 2.08 -6.61
CA ASN A 150 5.01 3.15 -7.59
C ASN A 150 3.87 4.06 -7.12
N ALA A 151 3.71 5.20 -7.77
CA ALA A 151 2.65 6.13 -7.46
C ALA A 151 2.19 6.87 -8.72
N TYR A 152 0.94 7.29 -8.71
CA TYR A 152 0.38 8.20 -9.71
C TYR A 152 -0.53 9.24 -9.04
N PRO A 153 -0.64 10.45 -9.61
CA PRO A 153 -1.53 11.48 -9.08
C PRO A 153 -2.98 11.09 -9.30
N ILE A 154 -3.82 11.38 -8.32
CA ILE A 154 -5.27 11.17 -8.35
C ILE A 154 -6.03 12.46 -8.08
N SER A 155 -7.34 12.44 -8.29
CA SER A 155 -8.18 13.61 -8.08
C SER A 155 -8.10 14.16 -6.65
N PRO A 156 -7.90 15.48 -6.45
CA PRO A 156 -7.96 16.11 -5.13
C PRO A 156 -9.36 16.03 -4.49
N ASN A 157 -10.39 15.63 -5.23
CA ASN A 157 -11.73 15.40 -4.69
C ASN A 157 -11.76 14.27 -3.65
N ILE A 158 -10.72 13.41 -3.60
CA ILE A 158 -10.55 12.40 -2.54
C ILE A 158 -10.57 13.00 -1.12
N ARG A 159 -10.35 14.31 -0.98
CA ARG A 159 -10.40 15.03 0.29
C ARG A 159 -11.82 15.33 0.79
N ASP A 160 -12.81 15.31 -0.10
CA ASP A 160 -14.20 15.55 0.31
C ASP A 160 -14.77 14.27 0.92
N PRO A 161 -15.16 14.27 2.21
CA PRO A 161 -15.72 13.08 2.87
C PRO A 161 -17.04 12.60 2.24
N ARG A 162 -17.68 13.43 1.41
CA ARG A 162 -18.92 13.09 0.70
C ARG A 162 -18.66 12.49 -0.67
N ALA A 163 -17.44 12.65 -1.20
CA ALA A 163 -17.07 12.06 -2.48
C ALA A 163 -16.93 10.54 -2.32
N ASN A 164 -17.46 9.80 -3.28
CA ASN A 164 -17.43 8.36 -3.29
C ASN A 164 -17.37 7.86 -4.75
N GLY A 165 -16.67 6.75 -4.96
CA GLY A 165 -16.57 6.13 -6.27
C GLY A 165 -15.12 5.78 -6.64
N SER A 166 -14.97 4.77 -7.49
CA SER A 166 -13.66 4.29 -7.97
C SER A 166 -12.96 5.28 -8.90
N ASP A 167 -13.71 6.21 -9.49
CA ASP A 167 -13.19 7.30 -10.32
C ASP A 167 -12.24 8.23 -9.56
N LEU A 168 -12.41 8.34 -8.24
CA LEU A 168 -11.49 9.10 -7.38
C LEU A 168 -10.07 8.54 -7.36
N LEU A 169 -9.91 7.25 -7.65
CA LEU A 169 -8.63 6.54 -7.65
C LEU A 169 -8.01 6.44 -9.05
N GLN A 170 -8.69 6.96 -10.08
CA GLN A 170 -8.16 6.93 -11.45
C GLN A 170 -6.97 7.89 -11.58
N PRO A 171 -5.93 7.50 -12.33
CA PRO A 171 -4.79 8.37 -12.58
C PRO A 171 -5.20 9.62 -13.36
N ILE A 172 -4.78 10.79 -12.89
CA ILE A 172 -4.95 12.08 -13.59
C ILE A 172 -3.64 12.58 -14.21
N GLY A 173 -2.56 11.80 -14.12
CA GLY A 173 -1.25 12.09 -14.66
C GLY A 173 -0.38 10.85 -14.71
N GLU A 174 0.87 11.03 -15.12
CA GLU A 174 1.83 9.95 -15.31
C GLU A 174 2.25 9.31 -13.97
N ARG A 175 2.63 8.03 -14.04
CA ARG A 175 3.27 7.33 -12.93
C ARG A 175 4.66 7.89 -12.65
N ILE A 176 5.08 7.89 -11.40
CA ILE A 176 6.45 8.33 -11.01
C ILE A 176 7.51 7.48 -11.71
N HIS A 177 7.29 6.17 -11.78
CA HIS A 177 8.15 5.25 -12.54
C HIS A 177 7.35 4.69 -13.70
N PRO A 178 7.89 4.75 -14.94
CA PRO A 178 7.26 4.12 -16.09
C PRO A 178 7.02 2.63 -15.82
N GLU A 179 5.82 2.17 -16.07
CA GLU A 179 5.46 0.76 -16.08
C GLU A 179 5.04 0.41 -17.49
N HIS A 180 5.82 -0.47 -18.12
CA HIS A 180 5.42 -1.05 -19.39
C HIS A 180 4.31 -2.05 -19.10
N THR A 181 3.08 -1.63 -19.28
CA THR A 181 1.95 -2.53 -19.35
C THR A 181 2.15 -3.46 -20.54
N PHE A 182 1.77 -4.72 -20.40
CA PHE A 182 1.94 -5.83 -21.34
C PHE A 182 1.24 -5.67 -22.70
N GLU A 183 1.13 -4.48 -23.24
CA GLU A 183 0.74 -4.26 -24.65
C GLU A 183 1.77 -4.89 -25.63
N ILE A 184 2.98 -5.12 -25.17
CA ILE A 184 4.01 -5.81 -25.94
C ILE A 184 3.58 -7.24 -26.32
N HIS A 185 2.84 -7.97 -25.49
CA HIS A 185 2.39 -9.32 -25.83
C HIS A 185 1.33 -9.32 -26.93
N GLN A 186 0.38 -8.41 -26.91
CA GLN A 186 -0.58 -8.31 -28.01
C GLN A 186 0.07 -7.82 -29.31
N GLY A 187 1.04 -6.90 -29.20
CA GLY A 187 1.81 -6.47 -30.34
C GLY A 187 2.72 -7.57 -30.91
N LEU A 188 3.32 -8.38 -30.08
CA LEU A 188 4.14 -9.52 -30.51
C LEU A 188 3.31 -10.65 -31.10
N GLU A 189 2.10 -10.90 -30.61
CA GLU A 189 1.16 -11.84 -31.22
C GLU A 189 0.61 -11.34 -32.55
N LEU A 190 0.32 -10.04 -32.67
CA LEU A 190 -0.18 -9.43 -33.92
C LEU A 190 0.89 -9.33 -35.00
N PHE A 191 2.12 -9.10 -34.65
CA PHE A 191 3.24 -9.00 -35.60
C PHE A 191 4.07 -10.29 -35.67
N GLY A 192 3.66 -11.31 -34.93
CA GLY A 192 4.23 -12.65 -34.94
C GLY A 192 5.76 -12.68 -35.08
N MET A 193 6.44 -13.09 -34.07
CA MET A 193 7.81 -13.55 -34.26
C MET A 193 7.80 -14.85 -35.09
N GLY A 194 7.54 -14.73 -36.35
CA GLY A 194 7.39 -15.81 -37.28
C GLY A 194 6.03 -15.77 -37.95
N GLU A 195 6.05 -15.51 -39.20
CA GLU A 195 5.00 -15.77 -40.18
C GLU A 195 3.63 -15.15 -39.88
N SER A 196 3.47 -13.88 -40.21
CA SER A 196 2.18 -13.38 -40.64
C SER A 196 1.76 -14.18 -41.89
N ARG A 197 1.00 -15.23 -41.69
CA ARG A 197 0.24 -15.80 -42.79
C ARG A 197 -0.80 -14.76 -43.19
N SER A 198 -0.53 -14.04 -44.25
CA SER A 198 -1.57 -13.29 -44.93
C SER A 198 -2.73 -14.25 -45.18
N PRO A 199 -3.97 -13.89 -44.84
CA PRO A 199 -5.08 -14.75 -45.16
C PRO A 199 -5.08 -14.95 -46.68
N SER A 200 -4.86 -16.19 -47.12
CA SER A 200 -4.97 -16.55 -48.52
C SER A 200 -6.41 -16.23 -48.94
N LYS A 201 -6.52 -15.37 -49.96
CA LYS A 201 -7.76 -15.14 -50.67
C LYS A 201 -8.13 -16.43 -51.42
N HIS A 202 -8.68 -17.40 -50.75
CA HIS A 202 -9.49 -18.48 -51.32
C HIS A 202 -9.79 -19.49 -50.23
N GLU A 203 -10.95 -19.34 -49.63
CA GLU A 203 -11.83 -20.48 -49.35
C GLU A 203 -13.21 -19.97 -49.03
N ASN A 204 -13.99 -19.86 -50.11
CA ASN A 204 -15.45 -19.91 -50.07
C ASN A 204 -15.81 -21.31 -49.58
N ARG A 205 -15.92 -21.53 -48.27
CA ARG A 205 -16.61 -22.71 -47.71
C ARG A 205 -18.05 -22.31 -47.38
N ARG A 206 -18.93 -22.98 -48.09
CA ARG A 206 -20.39 -22.96 -47.89
C ARG A 206 -20.72 -23.29 -46.44
N PRO A 207 -21.85 -22.78 -45.92
CA PRO A 207 -22.29 -23.15 -44.58
C PRO A 207 -22.62 -24.65 -44.55
N TYR A 208 -22.05 -25.35 -43.57
CA TYR A 208 -22.43 -26.73 -43.29
C TYR A 208 -23.82 -26.71 -42.66
N ASP A 209 -24.79 -27.24 -43.37
CA ASP A 209 -26.07 -27.70 -42.84
C ASP A 209 -25.78 -28.76 -41.79
N ASN A 210 -26.22 -28.53 -40.59
CA ASN A 210 -26.20 -29.51 -39.51
C ASN A 210 -27.61 -30.13 -39.44
N PRO A 211 -27.81 -31.38 -39.90
CA PRO A 211 -29.03 -32.08 -39.61
C PRO A 211 -28.94 -32.80 -38.27
N GLN A 212 -29.78 -32.40 -37.35
CA GLN A 212 -30.47 -33.21 -36.36
C GLN A 212 -29.67 -34.24 -35.57
N GLY A 213 -29.81 -34.19 -34.27
CA GLY A 213 -29.52 -35.26 -33.37
C GLY A 213 -29.85 -34.91 -31.92
N SER A 214 -31.15 -34.96 -31.60
CA SER A 214 -31.69 -35.14 -30.25
C SER A 214 -31.01 -36.34 -29.55
N LEU A 215 -30.81 -36.21 -28.22
CA LEU A 215 -31.22 -37.17 -27.19
C LEU A 215 -30.24 -37.25 -26.00
N PHE A 216 -30.85 -37.00 -24.90
CA PHE A 216 -30.54 -37.23 -23.49
C PHE A 216 -29.59 -36.29 -22.80
#